data_4a9dc5914a5d7a832faa1635e18ecfc9
#
_entry.id   4a9dc5914a5d7a832faa1635e18ecfc9
#
_cell.length_a   1.000
_cell.length_b   1.000
_cell.length_c   1.000
_cell.angle_alpha   90.00
_cell.angle_beta   90.00
_cell.angle_gamma   90.00
#
_symmetry.space_group_name_H-M   'P 1'
#
loop_
_entity.id
_entity.type
_entity.pdbx_description
1 polymer ?
#
loop_
_entity_poly.entity_id
_entity_poly.type
_entity_poly.pdbx_seq_one_letter_code
_entity_poly.pdbx_strand_id
1 'polypeptide(L)'
;VVVPAGSFTMGSPDGEEGRNGDEGPRHTVTFAKPFAVGKYEVSWAELDECGKSQRCNTKKETEYLDDKGWGRGNRPVVNIPRPYMEQYLGFLSETTYETYRFLSESEWEYAARASTATRYHWGDDVGNNNAVCDGCGSNWDNKSTAPVGSFAGNAYGLHDMHGNAAEMTEDC
;
A
#
# COMPACT_ATOMS: atom_id res chain seq x y z
N VAL A 1 2.05 -0.21 -12.26
CA VAL A 1 0.83 0.36 -12.88
C VAL A 1 1.04 1.85 -13.11
N VAL A 2 0.51 2.40 -14.22
CA VAL A 2 0.49 3.84 -14.48
C VAL A 2 -0.85 4.40 -14.02
N VAL A 3 -0.81 5.32 -13.05
CA VAL A 3 -1.96 6.08 -12.57
C VAL A 3 -2.08 7.34 -13.44
N PRO A 4 -3.23 7.61 -14.07
CA PRO A 4 -3.38 8.73 -15.01
C PRO A 4 -3.33 10.09 -14.29
N ALA A 5 -3.01 11.14 -15.05
CA ALA A 5 -3.24 12.51 -14.61
C ALA A 5 -4.75 12.76 -14.37
N GLY A 6 -5.10 13.62 -13.43
CA GLY A 6 -6.49 13.91 -13.09
C GLY A 6 -6.64 14.65 -11.78
N SER A 7 -7.87 14.79 -11.33
CA SER A 7 -8.20 15.45 -10.06
C SER A 7 -9.16 14.60 -9.26
N PHE A 8 -9.10 14.71 -7.95
CA PHE A 8 -10.03 14.07 -7.03
C PHE A 8 -10.28 14.95 -5.80
N THR A 9 -11.28 14.60 -5.02
CA THR A 9 -11.52 15.22 -3.71
C THR A 9 -10.86 14.35 -2.65
N MET A 10 -9.79 14.84 -2.03
CA MET A 10 -9.08 14.22 -0.93
C MET A 10 -9.86 14.39 0.38
N GLY A 11 -9.83 13.36 1.22
CA GLY A 11 -10.51 13.34 2.50
C GLY A 11 -11.92 12.73 2.45
N SER A 12 -12.49 12.50 3.62
CA SER A 12 -13.80 11.87 3.81
C SER A 12 -14.90 12.90 4.15
N PRO A 13 -16.17 12.65 3.79
CA PRO A 13 -17.28 13.53 4.18
C PRO A 13 -17.53 13.47 5.69
N ASP A 14 -17.97 14.58 6.29
CA ASP A 14 -18.18 14.71 7.75
C ASP A 14 -19.13 13.66 8.36
N GLY A 15 -19.99 13.08 7.56
CA GLY A 15 -20.95 12.04 8.00
C GLY A 15 -20.49 10.60 7.72
N GLU A 16 -19.26 10.38 7.27
CA GLU A 16 -18.76 9.04 6.99
C GLU A 16 -18.52 8.26 8.29
N GLU A 17 -19.07 7.04 8.36
CA GLU A 17 -18.93 6.18 9.52
C GLU A 17 -17.46 5.74 9.71
N GLY A 18 -16.95 5.91 10.93
CA GLY A 18 -15.56 5.57 11.25
C GLY A 18 -14.52 6.61 10.82
N ARG A 19 -14.96 7.78 10.30
CA ARG A 19 -14.06 8.89 9.95
C ARG A 19 -13.26 9.39 11.15
N ASN A 20 -11.98 9.65 10.94
CA ASN A 20 -11.12 10.33 11.88
C ASN A 20 -11.12 11.85 11.63
N GLY A 21 -10.79 12.62 12.67
CA GLY A 21 -10.82 14.10 12.60
C GLY A 21 -9.77 14.72 11.66
N ASP A 22 -8.72 13.98 11.34
CA ASP A 22 -7.61 14.35 10.46
C ASP A 22 -7.86 14.05 8.97
N GLU A 23 -8.97 13.37 8.65
CA GLU A 23 -9.38 13.13 7.25
C GLU A 23 -10.04 14.36 6.57
N GLY A 24 -9.84 15.53 7.10
CA GLY A 24 -10.39 16.79 6.59
C GLY A 24 -9.48 17.98 6.81
N PRO A 25 -9.84 19.15 6.24
CA PRO A 25 -11.02 19.39 5.42
C PRO A 25 -10.91 18.79 4.00
N ARG A 26 -12.04 18.36 3.43
CA ARG A 26 -12.07 17.89 2.05
C ARG A 26 -11.65 19.01 1.09
N HIS A 27 -10.75 18.67 0.16
CA HIS A 27 -10.23 19.61 -0.81
C HIS A 27 -9.90 18.91 -2.13
N THR A 28 -9.83 19.70 -3.22
CA THR A 28 -9.46 19.15 -4.53
C THR A 28 -7.95 19.09 -4.69
N VAL A 29 -7.44 17.93 -5.09
CA VAL A 29 -6.05 17.70 -5.47
C VAL A 29 -6.01 17.41 -6.97
N THR A 30 -5.02 17.95 -7.68
CA THR A 30 -4.84 17.76 -9.12
C THR A 30 -3.43 17.29 -9.45
N PHE A 31 -3.33 16.16 -10.14
CA PHE A 31 -2.09 15.64 -10.70
C PHE A 31 -2.00 16.01 -12.19
N ALA A 32 -1.10 16.92 -12.52
CA ALA A 32 -0.91 17.40 -13.89
C ALA A 32 -0.24 16.36 -14.81
N LYS A 33 0.40 15.32 -14.24
CA LYS A 33 1.11 14.28 -14.97
C LYS A 33 0.75 12.91 -14.39
N PRO A 34 0.78 11.84 -15.22
CA PRO A 34 0.67 10.48 -14.70
C PRO A 34 1.90 10.12 -13.89
N PHE A 35 1.76 9.15 -12.99
CA PHE A 35 2.85 8.57 -12.22
C PHE A 35 2.73 7.04 -12.14
N ALA A 36 3.83 6.36 -11.87
CA ALA A 36 3.85 4.91 -11.76
C ALA A 36 3.83 4.47 -10.29
N VAL A 37 3.07 3.40 -10.00
CA VAL A 37 2.90 2.82 -8.67
C VAL A 37 3.15 1.32 -8.75
N GLY A 38 3.74 0.73 -7.71
CA GLY A 38 3.79 -0.72 -7.54
C GLY A 38 2.38 -1.32 -7.63
N LYS A 39 2.23 -2.42 -8.35
CA LYS A 39 0.91 -3.06 -8.51
C LYS A 39 0.41 -3.67 -7.22
N TYR A 40 1.32 -4.10 -6.39
CA TYR A 40 1.13 -4.78 -5.12
C TYR A 40 1.99 -4.11 -4.06
N GLU A 41 1.69 -4.37 -2.82
CA GLU A 41 2.59 -4.11 -1.69
C GLU A 41 3.94 -4.81 -1.93
N VAL A 42 5.02 -4.24 -1.42
CA VAL A 42 6.34 -4.90 -1.49
C VAL A 42 6.29 -6.21 -0.73
N SER A 43 6.59 -7.30 -1.42
CA SER A 43 6.60 -8.64 -0.85
C SER A 43 7.93 -8.98 -0.16
N TRP A 44 7.89 -9.95 0.75
CA TRP A 44 9.10 -10.50 1.34
C TRP A 44 10.06 -11.10 0.30
N ALA A 45 9.52 -11.72 -0.77
CA ALA A 45 10.34 -12.27 -1.84
C ALA A 45 11.17 -11.17 -2.54
N GLU A 46 10.58 -10.01 -2.80
CA GLU A 46 11.27 -8.88 -3.41
C GLU A 46 12.32 -8.27 -2.48
N LEU A 47 11.98 -8.11 -1.18
CA LEU A 47 12.94 -7.63 -0.19
C LEU A 47 14.10 -8.61 0.00
N ASP A 48 13.85 -9.91 -0.04
CA ASP A 48 14.87 -10.95 0.06
C ASP A 48 15.83 -10.92 -1.14
N GLU A 49 15.37 -10.61 -2.35
CA GLU A 49 16.24 -10.41 -3.51
C GLU A 49 17.17 -9.20 -3.31
N CYS A 50 16.65 -8.09 -2.76
CA CYS A 50 17.52 -6.97 -2.38
C CYS A 50 18.57 -7.39 -1.34
N GLY A 51 18.20 -8.18 -0.36
CA GLY A 51 19.11 -8.73 0.64
C GLY A 51 20.22 -9.62 0.06
N LYS A 52 19.90 -10.45 -0.94
CA LYS A 52 20.87 -11.27 -1.68
C LYS A 52 21.89 -10.42 -2.44
N SER A 53 21.47 -9.27 -2.94
CA SER A 53 22.35 -8.30 -3.62
C SER A 53 23.26 -7.54 -2.64
N GLN A 54 23.09 -7.73 -1.34
CA GLN A 54 23.78 -7.02 -0.25
C GLN A 54 23.49 -5.49 -0.21
N ARG A 55 22.45 -5.03 -0.91
CA ARG A 55 22.01 -3.62 -0.93
C ARG A 55 21.03 -3.32 0.20
N CYS A 56 20.24 -4.30 0.61
CA CYS A 56 19.33 -4.21 1.75
C CYS A 56 19.85 -5.04 2.92
N ASN A 57 19.77 -4.47 4.10
CA ASN A 57 20.02 -5.25 5.32
C ASN A 57 18.77 -6.07 5.65
N THR A 58 18.77 -7.33 5.23
CA THR A 58 17.66 -8.27 5.45
C THR A 58 18.00 -9.37 6.46
N LYS A 59 19.08 -9.18 7.24
CA LYS A 59 19.49 -10.18 8.24
C LYS A 59 18.39 -10.33 9.29
N LYS A 60 17.98 -11.58 9.51
CA LYS A 60 16.93 -12.03 10.42
C LYS A 60 17.20 -11.71 11.91
N GLU A 61 18.37 -11.16 12.23
CA GLU A 61 18.82 -10.86 13.58
C GLU A 61 18.32 -9.52 14.14
N THR A 62 17.56 -8.77 13.33
CA THR A 62 16.92 -7.54 13.80
C THR A 62 15.46 -7.80 14.12
N GLU A 63 15.01 -7.40 15.28
CA GLU A 63 13.62 -7.45 15.77
C GLU A 63 12.58 -6.88 14.75
N TYR A 64 13.08 -6.15 13.76
CA TYR A 64 12.28 -5.41 12.75
C TYR A 64 12.03 -6.17 11.44
N LEU A 65 12.61 -7.34 11.24
CA LEU A 65 12.39 -8.17 10.03
C LEU A 65 11.65 -9.46 10.36
N ASP A 66 10.68 -9.33 11.24
CA ASP A 66 9.87 -10.41 11.76
C ASP A 66 8.60 -10.58 10.88
N ASP A 67 8.47 -11.74 10.27
CA ASP A 67 7.29 -12.13 9.50
C ASP A 67 6.10 -12.55 10.38
N LYS A 68 6.19 -12.35 11.71
CA LYS A 68 5.19 -12.75 12.71
C LYS A 68 4.84 -14.24 12.71
N GLY A 69 5.67 -15.07 12.09
CA GLY A 69 5.38 -16.48 11.88
C GLY A 69 4.32 -16.74 10.80
N TRP A 70 3.94 -15.70 10.05
CA TRP A 70 2.95 -15.82 8.96
C TRP A 70 3.55 -16.37 7.68
N GLY A 71 4.89 -16.37 7.59
CA GLY A 71 5.65 -16.77 6.41
C GLY A 71 5.99 -15.61 5.49
N ARG A 72 7.00 -15.82 4.69
CA ARG A 72 7.56 -14.85 3.73
C ARG A 72 7.01 -15.11 2.31
N GLY A 73 7.83 -15.02 1.29
CA GLY A 73 7.43 -15.21 -0.09
C GLY A 73 6.57 -14.06 -0.60
N ASN A 74 5.39 -14.37 -1.14
CA ASN A 74 4.49 -13.38 -1.73
C ASN A 74 3.60 -12.64 -0.70
N ARG A 75 3.89 -12.72 0.59
CA ARG A 75 3.20 -11.88 1.58
C ARG A 75 3.84 -10.51 1.64
N PRO A 76 3.07 -9.46 1.97
CA PRO A 76 3.62 -8.12 2.11
C PRO A 76 4.63 -8.06 3.25
N VAL A 77 5.61 -7.19 3.11
CA VAL A 77 6.53 -6.85 4.19
C VAL A 77 5.78 -6.06 5.25
N VAL A 78 5.82 -6.51 6.49
CA VAL A 78 5.16 -5.86 7.62
C VAL A 78 6.15 -5.52 8.72
N ASN A 79 5.80 -4.57 9.56
CA ASN A 79 6.57 -4.20 10.73
C ASN A 79 8.04 -3.83 10.43
N ILE A 80 8.28 -3.18 9.29
CA ILE A 80 9.61 -2.76 8.85
C ILE A 80 9.79 -1.26 9.07
N PRO A 81 10.91 -0.81 9.67
CA PRO A 81 11.20 0.61 9.79
C PRO A 81 11.52 1.26 8.43
N ARG A 82 11.13 2.53 8.28
CA ARG A 82 11.34 3.34 7.08
C ARG A 82 12.75 3.24 6.48
N PRO A 83 13.86 3.31 7.24
CA PRO A 83 15.20 3.24 6.67
C PRO A 83 15.52 1.95 5.89
N TYR A 84 14.84 0.84 6.21
CA TYR A 84 15.01 -0.41 5.44
C TYR A 84 14.28 -0.36 4.11
N MET A 85 13.10 0.27 4.07
CA MET A 85 12.37 0.47 2.82
C MET A 85 13.08 1.50 1.93
N GLU A 86 13.73 2.51 2.50
CA GLU A 86 14.59 3.45 1.76
C GLU A 86 15.77 2.74 1.08
N GLN A 87 16.38 1.72 1.72
CA GLN A 87 17.38 0.88 1.07
C GLN A 87 16.80 0.11 -0.12
N TYR A 88 15.59 -0.42 0.02
CA TYR A 88 14.90 -1.12 -1.06
C TYR A 88 14.58 -0.19 -2.24
N LEU A 89 14.10 1.01 -1.98
CA LEU A 89 13.86 2.03 -3.03
C LEU A 89 15.17 2.43 -3.73
N GLY A 90 16.26 2.57 -2.99
CA GLY A 90 17.61 2.79 -3.53
C GLY A 90 18.06 1.63 -4.43
N PHE A 91 17.88 0.40 -3.99
CA PHE A 91 18.17 -0.80 -4.78
C PHE A 91 17.39 -0.84 -6.10
N LEU A 92 16.08 -0.56 -6.06
CA LEU A 92 15.27 -0.48 -7.27
C LEU A 92 15.78 0.61 -8.20
N SER A 93 16.07 1.81 -7.67
CA SER A 93 16.52 2.95 -8.46
C SER A 93 17.84 2.67 -9.16
N GLU A 94 18.79 2.04 -8.48
CA GLU A 94 20.08 1.66 -9.06
C GLU A 94 19.95 0.52 -10.10
N THR A 95 19.02 -0.41 -9.88
CA THR A 95 18.86 -1.57 -10.76
C THR A 95 18.12 -1.24 -12.05
N THR A 96 17.16 -0.33 -11.98
CA THR A 96 16.29 0.02 -13.12
C THR A 96 16.69 1.31 -13.81
N TYR A 97 17.57 2.10 -13.20
CA TYR A 97 17.93 3.47 -13.63
C TYR A 97 16.76 4.45 -13.63
N GLU A 98 15.73 4.16 -12.81
CA GLU A 98 14.57 5.01 -12.60
C GLU A 98 14.54 5.51 -11.15
N THR A 99 13.81 6.58 -10.86
CA THR A 99 13.70 7.09 -9.48
C THR A 99 12.49 6.47 -8.77
N TYR A 100 12.75 5.74 -7.70
CA TYR A 100 11.71 5.20 -6.81
C TYR A 100 11.68 5.97 -5.51
N ARG A 101 10.47 6.26 -5.03
CA ARG A 101 10.20 6.95 -3.77
C ARG A 101 8.89 6.47 -3.17
N PHE A 102 8.62 6.85 -1.93
CA PHE A 102 7.28 6.70 -1.38
C PHE A 102 6.29 7.61 -2.14
N LEU A 103 5.04 7.20 -2.16
CA LEU A 103 3.95 8.08 -2.59
C LEU A 103 3.73 9.17 -1.54
N SER A 104 3.32 10.36 -1.95
CA SER A 104 2.68 11.27 -1.00
C SER A 104 1.32 10.70 -0.56
N GLU A 105 0.80 11.15 0.57
CA GLU A 105 -0.52 10.73 1.04
C GLU A 105 -1.61 11.02 -0.01
N SER A 106 -1.53 12.16 -0.66
CA SER A 106 -2.47 12.53 -1.73
C SER A 106 -2.34 11.65 -2.98
N GLU A 107 -1.12 11.23 -3.36
CA GLU A 107 -0.91 10.27 -4.45
C GLU A 107 -1.46 8.90 -4.07
N TRP A 108 -1.25 8.49 -2.83
CA TRP A 108 -1.76 7.22 -2.32
C TRP A 108 -3.29 7.18 -2.32
N GLU A 109 -3.95 8.21 -1.78
CA GLU A 109 -5.42 8.26 -1.74
C GLU A 109 -6.01 8.34 -3.15
N TYR A 110 -5.41 9.12 -4.06
CA TYR A 110 -5.83 9.19 -5.46
C TYR A 110 -5.74 7.81 -6.13
N ALA A 111 -4.64 7.10 -5.91
CA ALA A 111 -4.42 5.76 -6.44
C ALA A 111 -5.39 4.73 -5.83
N ALA A 112 -5.66 4.80 -4.52
CA ALA A 112 -6.59 3.92 -3.83
C ALA A 112 -8.03 4.09 -4.31
N ARG A 113 -8.49 5.34 -4.44
CA ARG A 113 -9.84 5.65 -4.94
C ARG A 113 -10.05 5.25 -6.40
N ALA A 114 -9.04 5.32 -7.23
CA ALA A 114 -9.11 4.94 -8.65
C ALA A 114 -10.39 5.47 -9.33
N SER A 115 -10.66 6.77 -9.20
CA SER A 115 -11.82 7.50 -9.73
C SER A 115 -13.16 7.24 -9.02
N THR A 116 -13.20 6.53 -7.89
CA THR A 116 -14.42 6.43 -7.07
C THR A 116 -14.48 7.55 -6.03
N ALA A 117 -15.70 7.84 -5.58
CA ALA A 117 -15.96 8.76 -4.46
C ALA A 117 -16.51 8.02 -3.23
N THR A 118 -16.61 6.69 -3.30
CA THR A 118 -17.07 5.81 -2.24
C THR A 118 -15.98 5.53 -1.21
N ARG A 119 -16.35 5.03 -0.04
CA ARG A 119 -15.42 4.70 1.05
C ARG A 119 -14.34 3.70 0.62
N TYR A 120 -14.72 2.69 -0.15
CA TYR A 120 -13.82 1.73 -0.77
C TYR A 120 -13.92 1.80 -2.29
N HIS A 121 -12.91 1.32 -3.01
CA HIS A 121 -12.97 1.32 -4.47
C HIS A 121 -14.08 0.42 -5.05
N TRP A 122 -14.66 -0.46 -4.23
CA TRP A 122 -15.79 -1.35 -4.60
C TRP A 122 -17.15 -0.86 -4.08
N GLY A 123 -17.22 0.26 -3.35
CA GLY A 123 -18.47 0.81 -2.81
C GLY A 123 -18.34 1.33 -1.39
N ASP A 124 -19.47 1.60 -0.74
CA ASP A 124 -19.49 2.14 0.63
C ASP A 124 -19.55 1.04 1.70
N ASP A 125 -19.96 -0.16 1.33
CA ASP A 125 -20.03 -1.32 2.23
C ASP A 125 -18.70 -2.10 2.17
N VAL A 126 -18.15 -2.45 3.33
CA VAL A 126 -16.96 -3.31 3.42
C VAL A 126 -17.19 -4.65 2.72
N GLY A 127 -18.41 -5.14 2.74
CA GLY A 127 -18.81 -6.42 2.14
C GLY A 127 -18.18 -7.61 2.83
N ASN A 128 -17.92 -8.67 2.07
CA ASN A 128 -17.33 -9.90 2.59
C ASN A 128 -16.21 -10.37 1.66
N ASN A 129 -15.02 -10.63 2.23
CA ASN A 129 -13.85 -11.13 1.50
C ASN A 129 -13.36 -10.21 0.36
N ASN A 130 -13.42 -8.89 0.57
CA ASN A 130 -12.89 -7.89 -0.35
C ASN A 130 -11.48 -7.41 0.03
N ALA A 131 -11.08 -7.60 1.29
CA ALA A 131 -9.78 -7.21 1.83
C ALA A 131 -9.41 -8.07 3.05
N VAL A 132 -8.22 -7.85 3.62
CA VAL A 132 -7.86 -8.32 4.96
C VAL A 132 -8.01 -7.16 5.93
N CYS A 133 -8.96 -7.25 6.83
CA CYS A 133 -9.14 -6.34 7.94
C CYS A 133 -9.87 -7.04 9.09
N ASP A 134 -10.13 -6.34 10.19
CA ASP A 134 -10.99 -6.85 11.24
C ASP A 134 -12.45 -6.79 10.77
N GLY A 135 -13.06 -7.97 10.61
CA GLY A 135 -14.45 -8.10 10.16
C GLY A 135 -14.68 -8.04 8.64
N CYS A 136 -13.65 -8.07 7.81
CA CYS A 136 -13.78 -8.14 6.35
C CYS A 136 -14.24 -9.50 5.82
N GLY A 137 -14.30 -10.53 6.64
CA GLY A 137 -14.79 -11.86 6.28
C GLY A 137 -13.81 -12.70 5.48
N SER A 138 -12.54 -12.31 5.38
CA SER A 138 -11.52 -13.07 4.70
C SER A 138 -10.99 -14.23 5.57
N ASN A 139 -10.35 -15.20 4.95
CA ASN A 139 -9.72 -16.31 5.67
C ASN A 139 -8.53 -15.87 6.54
N TRP A 140 -8.00 -14.66 6.30
CA TRP A 140 -6.83 -14.09 6.98
C TRP A 140 -7.19 -13.10 8.08
N ASP A 141 -8.45 -12.69 8.19
CA ASP A 141 -8.91 -11.72 9.18
C ASP A 141 -8.44 -12.07 10.59
N ASN A 142 -7.84 -11.09 11.29
CA ASN A 142 -7.29 -11.25 12.64
C ASN A 142 -6.28 -12.39 12.85
N LYS A 143 -5.70 -12.92 11.75
CA LYS A 143 -4.75 -14.03 11.80
C LYS A 143 -3.40 -13.69 11.19
N SER A 144 -3.41 -13.15 9.98
CA SER A 144 -2.19 -12.85 9.22
C SER A 144 -2.50 -11.98 8.02
N THR A 145 -1.48 -11.47 7.34
CA THR A 145 -1.63 -10.91 5.99
C THR A 145 -2.01 -12.02 4.98
N ALA A 146 -2.65 -11.65 3.88
CA ALA A 146 -2.79 -12.50 2.69
C ALA A 146 -1.55 -12.37 1.78
N PRO A 147 -1.28 -13.32 0.88
CA PRO A 147 -0.38 -13.08 -0.25
C PRO A 147 -0.86 -11.86 -1.06
N VAL A 148 0.08 -11.01 -1.50
CA VAL A 148 -0.26 -9.80 -2.27
C VAL A 148 -1.08 -10.15 -3.52
N GLY A 149 -2.07 -9.32 -3.85
CA GLY A 149 -2.96 -9.55 -4.98
C GLY A 149 -4.02 -10.64 -4.76
N SER A 150 -4.27 -11.04 -3.52
CA SER A 150 -5.31 -12.04 -3.20
C SER A 150 -6.74 -11.55 -3.45
N PHE A 151 -6.95 -10.25 -3.52
CA PHE A 151 -8.26 -9.62 -3.73
C PHE A 151 -8.29 -8.87 -5.07
N ALA A 152 -9.50 -8.51 -5.50
CA ALA A 152 -9.69 -7.77 -6.74
C ALA A 152 -8.97 -6.41 -6.70
N GLY A 153 -8.29 -6.07 -7.78
CA GLY A 153 -7.68 -4.75 -7.93
C GLY A 153 -8.73 -3.66 -8.20
N ASN A 154 -8.38 -2.41 -7.91
CA ASN A 154 -9.19 -1.26 -8.24
C ASN A 154 -9.19 -0.96 -9.75
N ALA A 155 -9.89 0.10 -10.18
CA ALA A 155 -10.03 0.44 -11.60
C ALA A 155 -8.69 0.79 -12.29
N TYR A 156 -7.65 1.13 -11.53
CA TYR A 156 -6.29 1.31 -12.06
C TYR A 156 -5.47 0.00 -12.07
N GLY A 157 -6.00 -1.08 -11.50
CA GLY A 157 -5.33 -2.37 -11.40
C GLY A 157 -4.35 -2.48 -10.23
N LEU A 158 -4.47 -1.62 -9.23
CA LEU A 158 -3.76 -1.69 -7.95
C LEU A 158 -4.52 -2.60 -6.99
N HIS A 159 -3.80 -3.44 -6.27
CA HIS A 159 -4.38 -4.39 -5.31
C HIS A 159 -4.06 -3.98 -3.88
N ASP A 160 -4.85 -4.49 -2.96
CA ASP A 160 -4.66 -4.44 -1.52
C ASP A 160 -4.64 -3.01 -0.91
N MET A 161 -5.12 -2.01 -1.65
CA MET A 161 -5.17 -0.59 -1.22
C MET A 161 -6.07 -0.33 0.01
N HIS A 162 -6.85 -1.29 0.47
CA HIS A 162 -7.76 -1.19 1.60
C HIS A 162 -7.54 -2.31 2.62
N GLY A 163 -6.33 -2.45 3.13
CA GLY A 163 -6.02 -3.43 4.16
C GLY A 163 -4.77 -4.24 3.85
N ASN A 164 -4.69 -5.45 4.37
CA ASN A 164 -3.57 -6.37 4.29
C ASN A 164 -2.35 -5.89 5.08
N ALA A 165 -1.63 -4.84 4.64
CA ALA A 165 -0.57 -4.20 5.41
C ALA A 165 -0.72 -2.68 5.40
N ALA A 166 -0.25 -2.02 6.46
CA ALA A 166 -0.15 -0.56 6.48
C ALA A 166 0.99 -0.11 5.55
N GLU A 167 0.72 0.92 4.77
CA GLU A 167 1.65 1.47 3.80
C GLU A 167 2.22 2.81 4.26
N MET A 168 3.50 3.02 3.96
CA MET A 168 4.20 4.26 4.31
C MET A 168 4.03 5.29 3.19
N THR A 169 3.75 6.52 3.58
CA THR A 169 3.76 7.67 2.66
C THR A 169 4.96 8.59 2.94
N GLU A 170 5.24 9.50 2.00
CA GLU A 170 6.35 10.45 2.11
C GLU A 170 6.08 11.47 3.22
N ASP A 171 4.81 11.81 3.43
CA ASP A 171 4.37 12.91 4.30
C ASP A 171 4.29 12.52 5.78
N CYS A 172 4.45 11.26 6.13
CA CYS A 172 4.31 10.72 7.50
C CYS A 172 5.63 10.26 8.10
#